data_e4ab206f51022cb5b30ea8b1aa262e76
#
_entry.id   e4ab206f51022cb5b30ea8b1aa262e76
#
_cell.length_a   1.000
_cell.length_b   1.000
_cell.length_c   1.000
_cell.angle_alpha   90.00
_cell.angle_beta   90.00
_cell.angle_gamma   90.00
#
_symmetry.space_group_name_H-M   'P 1'
#
loop_
_entity.id
_entity.type
_entity.pdbx_description
1 polymer ?
#
loop_
_entity_poly.entity_id
_entity_poly.type
_entity_poly.pdbx_seq_one_letter_code
_entity_poly.pdbx_strand_id
1 'polypeptide(L)'
;MTKEKTINLSSNRTIGKASIDDFTIVSNLIEQGKAKMIKAGNLNQWSANYPAESTIRRDIAQGDCYLLYECGKPIATFVAKAGPEPNYHRIYKGDWLDDQPYYVIHRVASLEGVHGVMADIINYCSAFTSSIRIDTHADNRPMQASLIRLGFVYCGIIYVENGDSRLAFQRVF
;
A
#
# COMPACT_ATOMS: atom_id res chain seq x y z
N MET A 1 27.64 11.32 7.58
CA MET A 1 26.62 12.30 7.13
C MET A 1 25.63 11.54 6.25
N THR A 2 24.51 11.12 6.83
CA THR A 2 23.38 10.54 6.08
C THR A 2 22.78 11.64 5.22
N LYS A 3 22.88 11.53 3.89
CA LYS A 3 22.13 12.42 2.99
C LYS A 3 20.64 12.23 3.29
N GLU A 4 19.99 13.28 3.79
CA GLU A 4 18.54 13.31 3.82
C GLU A 4 18.05 13.11 2.38
N LYS A 5 17.37 11.99 2.12
CA LYS A 5 16.73 11.77 0.83
C LYS A 5 15.58 12.76 0.71
N THR A 6 15.64 13.62 -0.28
CA THR A 6 14.54 14.55 -0.59
C THR A 6 13.32 13.74 -1.03
N ILE A 7 12.20 13.90 -0.33
CA ILE A 7 10.93 13.25 -0.69
C ILE A 7 10.29 14.11 -1.78
N ASN A 8 10.26 13.59 -3.00
CA ASN A 8 9.63 14.25 -4.15
C ASN A 8 8.22 13.70 -4.34
N LEU A 9 7.22 14.45 -3.89
CA LEU A 9 5.81 14.19 -4.17
C LEU A 9 5.33 15.02 -5.36
N SER A 10 4.22 14.62 -5.96
CA SER A 10 3.53 15.42 -6.98
C SER A 10 3.17 16.79 -6.42
N SER A 11 3.09 17.80 -7.29
CA SER A 11 2.83 19.19 -6.90
C SER A 11 1.62 19.31 -5.96
N ASN A 12 1.77 20.09 -4.89
CA ASN A 12 0.73 20.35 -3.90
C ASN A 12 0.27 19.13 -3.08
N ARG A 13 1.06 18.04 -3.07
CA ARG A 13 0.77 16.85 -2.26
C ARG A 13 1.65 16.78 -1.03
N THR A 14 1.07 16.30 0.05
CA THR A 14 1.75 16.01 1.31
C THR A 14 1.28 14.67 1.86
N ILE A 15 2.15 14.00 2.62
CA ILE A 15 1.82 12.75 3.32
C ILE A 15 2.04 12.97 4.81
N GLY A 16 1.08 12.56 5.61
CA GLY A 16 1.17 12.59 7.07
C GLY A 16 0.57 11.34 7.71
N LYS A 17 0.99 11.05 8.94
CA LYS A 17 0.40 9.97 9.72
C LYS A 17 -1.04 10.32 10.09
N ALA A 18 -1.94 9.35 9.96
CA ALA A 18 -3.30 9.48 10.45
C ALA A 18 -3.32 9.37 11.98
N SER A 19 -4.14 10.19 12.61
CA SER A 19 -4.49 10.11 14.03
C SER A 19 -5.84 9.42 14.22
N ILE A 20 -6.22 9.15 15.46
CA ILE A 20 -7.54 8.56 15.74
C ILE A 20 -8.69 9.48 15.34
N ASP A 21 -8.48 10.79 15.32
CA ASP A 21 -9.46 11.77 14.87
C ASP A 21 -9.72 11.67 13.36
N ASP A 22 -8.77 11.11 12.61
CA ASP A 22 -8.89 10.88 11.17
C ASP A 22 -9.61 9.56 10.81
N PHE A 23 -10.03 8.76 11.81
CA PHE A 23 -10.62 7.45 11.58
C PHE A 23 -11.75 7.46 10.55
N THR A 24 -12.65 8.43 10.65
CA THR A 24 -13.79 8.57 9.71
C THR A 24 -13.31 8.87 8.28
N ILE A 25 -12.28 9.71 8.14
CA ILE A 25 -11.68 10.05 6.84
C ILE A 25 -11.04 8.81 6.22
N VAL A 26 -10.24 8.07 6.99
CA VAL A 26 -9.58 6.84 6.55
C VAL A 26 -10.63 5.80 6.13
N SER A 27 -11.66 5.58 6.94
CA SER A 27 -12.74 4.63 6.65
C SER A 27 -13.48 4.98 5.37
N ASN A 28 -13.83 6.25 5.15
CA ASN A 28 -14.47 6.71 3.94
C ASN A 28 -13.61 6.51 2.69
N LEU A 29 -12.31 6.79 2.76
CA LEU A 29 -11.37 6.56 1.66
C LEU A 29 -11.25 5.06 1.32
N ILE A 30 -11.24 4.20 2.33
CA ILE A 30 -11.23 2.74 2.16
C ILE A 30 -12.49 2.27 1.44
N GLU A 31 -13.67 2.73 1.86
CA GLU A 31 -14.94 2.36 1.20
C GLU A 31 -15.00 2.83 -0.25
N GLN A 32 -14.52 4.04 -0.55
CA GLN A 32 -14.42 4.51 -1.93
C GLN A 32 -13.41 3.71 -2.76
N GLY A 33 -12.26 3.36 -2.17
CA GLY A 33 -11.29 2.49 -2.80
C GLY A 33 -11.84 1.09 -3.09
N LYS A 34 -12.63 0.54 -2.18
CA LYS A 34 -13.34 -0.73 -2.37
C LYS A 34 -14.33 -0.67 -3.53
N ALA A 35 -15.16 0.37 -3.59
CA ALA A 35 -16.09 0.58 -4.68
C ALA A 35 -15.37 0.70 -6.03
N LYS A 36 -14.25 1.41 -6.07
CA LYS A 36 -13.38 1.55 -7.24
C LYS A 36 -12.78 0.20 -7.69
N MET A 37 -12.33 -0.64 -6.75
CA MET A 37 -11.85 -1.98 -7.06
C MET A 37 -12.93 -2.86 -7.69
N ILE A 38 -14.12 -2.86 -7.11
CA ILE A 38 -15.28 -3.62 -7.62
C ILE A 38 -15.62 -3.18 -9.05
N LYS A 39 -15.69 -1.87 -9.29
CA LYS A 39 -15.94 -1.29 -10.61
C LYS A 39 -14.89 -1.69 -11.65
N ALA A 40 -13.65 -1.90 -11.22
CA ALA A 40 -12.53 -2.34 -12.07
C ALA A 40 -12.45 -3.87 -12.24
N GLY A 41 -13.42 -4.64 -11.72
CA GLY A 41 -13.45 -6.10 -11.83
C GLY A 41 -12.67 -6.86 -10.75
N ASN A 42 -12.09 -6.16 -9.77
CA ASN A 42 -11.40 -6.77 -8.63
C ASN A 42 -12.40 -7.02 -7.49
N LEU A 43 -13.12 -8.14 -7.57
CA LEU A 43 -14.21 -8.48 -6.66
C LEU A 43 -13.76 -9.22 -5.40
N ASN A 44 -12.56 -9.81 -5.42
CA ASN A 44 -12.14 -10.83 -4.45
C ASN A 44 -11.02 -10.39 -3.52
N GLN A 45 -10.36 -9.27 -3.78
CA GLN A 45 -9.22 -8.83 -2.93
C GLN A 45 -9.65 -8.42 -1.54
N TRP A 46 -10.74 -7.67 -1.44
CA TRP A 46 -11.31 -7.23 -0.16
C TRP A 46 -12.73 -7.75 -0.03
N SER A 47 -12.98 -8.56 0.99
CA SER A 47 -14.33 -8.99 1.33
C SER A 47 -15.20 -7.82 1.80
N ALA A 48 -16.50 -8.04 1.92
CA ALA A 48 -17.45 -7.00 2.37
C ALA A 48 -17.04 -6.37 3.71
N ASN A 49 -16.47 -7.18 4.62
CA ASN A 49 -16.10 -6.78 5.97
C ASN A 49 -14.59 -6.46 6.13
N TYR A 50 -13.81 -6.44 5.05
CA TYR A 50 -12.38 -6.15 5.11
C TYR A 50 -12.09 -4.77 4.51
N PRO A 51 -11.19 -4.00 5.12
CA PRO A 51 -10.65 -4.19 6.46
C PRO A 51 -11.72 -3.93 7.54
N ALA A 52 -11.68 -4.72 8.61
CA ALA A 52 -12.54 -4.46 9.76
C ALA A 52 -12.17 -3.14 10.44
N GLU A 53 -13.13 -2.50 11.10
CA GLU A 53 -12.90 -1.27 11.86
C GLU A 53 -11.73 -1.41 12.85
N SER A 54 -11.66 -2.55 13.55
CA SER A 54 -10.57 -2.86 14.50
C SER A 54 -9.20 -2.88 13.83
N THR A 55 -9.12 -3.31 12.56
CA THR A 55 -7.88 -3.30 11.78
C THR A 55 -7.44 -1.87 11.48
N ILE A 56 -8.36 -1.02 11.04
CA ILE A 56 -8.09 0.41 10.75
C ILE A 56 -7.61 1.13 12.02
N ARG A 57 -8.32 0.93 13.14
CA ARG A 57 -7.96 1.52 14.43
C ARG A 57 -6.57 1.07 14.90
N ARG A 58 -6.27 -0.22 14.75
CA ARG A 58 -4.94 -0.76 15.08
C ARG A 58 -3.85 -0.13 14.23
N ASP A 59 -4.04 -0.02 12.91
CA ASP A 59 -3.05 0.57 12.02
C ASP A 59 -2.78 2.05 12.37
N ILE A 60 -3.82 2.79 12.73
CA ILE A 60 -3.69 4.18 13.20
C ILE A 60 -2.94 4.23 14.54
N ALA A 61 -3.33 3.40 15.50
CA ALA A 61 -2.73 3.37 16.83
C ALA A 61 -1.24 2.98 16.79
N GLN A 62 -0.85 2.11 15.85
CA GLN A 62 0.55 1.72 15.63
C GLN A 62 1.35 2.79 14.87
N GLY A 63 0.70 3.83 14.35
CA GLY A 63 1.34 4.87 13.55
C GLY A 63 1.75 4.40 12.15
N ASP A 64 1.12 3.36 11.65
CA ASP A 64 1.38 2.74 10.34
C ASP A 64 0.42 3.23 9.26
N CYS A 65 -0.70 3.89 9.64
CA CYS A 65 -1.68 4.45 8.73
C CYS A 65 -1.32 5.88 8.34
N TYR A 66 -1.42 6.19 7.06
CA TYR A 66 -1.08 7.49 6.48
C TYR A 66 -2.21 8.03 5.62
N LEU A 67 -2.25 9.36 5.52
CA LEU A 67 -3.10 10.10 4.60
C LEU A 67 -2.23 10.86 3.60
N LEU A 68 -2.61 10.78 2.32
CA LEU A 68 -2.08 11.61 1.26
C LEU A 68 -3.07 12.75 1.01
N TYR A 69 -2.56 13.96 1.04
CA TYR A 69 -3.32 15.19 0.82
C TYR A 69 -2.93 15.82 -0.51
N GLU A 70 -3.89 16.44 -1.16
CA GLU A 70 -3.67 17.33 -2.30
C GLU A 70 -4.36 18.67 -2.03
N CYS A 71 -3.59 19.76 -2.04
CA CYS A 71 -4.09 21.09 -1.65
C CYS A 71 -4.82 21.10 -0.30
N GLY A 72 -4.28 20.35 0.68
CA GLY A 72 -4.83 20.23 2.03
C GLY A 72 -6.06 19.32 2.17
N LYS A 73 -6.54 18.69 1.09
CA LYS A 73 -7.66 17.74 1.12
C LYS A 73 -7.15 16.30 1.09
N PRO A 74 -7.66 15.40 1.96
CA PRO A 74 -7.27 13.99 1.93
C PRO A 74 -7.82 13.32 0.65
N ILE A 75 -6.94 12.70 -0.13
CA ILE A 75 -7.27 12.07 -1.42
C ILE A 75 -6.97 10.58 -1.45
N ALA A 76 -6.15 10.08 -0.53
CA ALA A 76 -5.82 8.67 -0.42
C ALA A 76 -5.38 8.31 1.00
N THR A 77 -5.47 7.03 1.31
CA THR A 77 -4.92 6.44 2.53
C THR A 77 -4.13 5.18 2.19
N PHE A 78 -3.16 4.85 3.03
CA PHE A 78 -2.38 3.63 2.92
C PHE A 78 -1.76 3.26 4.26
N VAL A 79 -1.34 2.01 4.37
CA VAL A 79 -0.53 1.53 5.49
C VAL A 79 0.88 1.30 4.99
N ALA A 80 1.87 1.79 5.73
CA ALA A 80 3.28 1.51 5.48
C ALA A 80 3.99 1.22 6.79
N LYS A 81 4.70 0.11 6.85
CA LYS A 81 5.41 -0.33 8.05
C LYS A 81 6.67 -1.12 7.70
N ALA A 82 7.62 -1.16 8.62
CA ALA A 82 8.77 -2.05 8.50
C ALA A 82 8.33 -3.51 8.63
N GLY A 83 8.94 -4.39 7.83
CA GLY A 83 8.83 -5.83 8.01
C GLY A 83 9.49 -6.32 9.31
N PRO A 84 9.39 -7.62 9.62
CA PRO A 84 8.85 -8.67 8.75
C PRO A 84 7.32 -8.69 8.69
N GLU A 85 6.78 -9.05 7.53
CA GLU A 85 5.36 -9.31 7.35
C GLU A 85 5.12 -10.84 7.43
N PRO A 86 4.27 -11.33 8.34
CA PRO A 86 4.06 -12.76 8.52
C PRO A 86 3.68 -13.51 7.24
N ASN A 87 2.82 -12.92 6.40
CA ASN A 87 2.40 -13.52 5.14
C ASN A 87 3.51 -13.58 4.08
N TYR A 88 4.62 -12.85 4.27
CA TYR A 88 5.76 -12.83 3.34
C TYR A 88 6.90 -13.75 3.74
N HIS A 89 6.75 -14.46 4.87
CA HIS A 89 7.74 -15.41 5.34
C HIS A 89 7.97 -16.55 4.33
N ARG A 90 6.93 -16.96 3.63
CA ARG A 90 7.00 -18.02 2.63
C ARG A 90 6.45 -17.53 1.30
N ILE A 91 7.27 -17.64 0.24
CA ILE A 91 6.91 -17.34 -1.13
C ILE A 91 6.92 -18.61 -1.96
N TYR A 92 6.04 -18.71 -2.94
CA TYR A 92 5.85 -19.87 -3.81
C TYR A 92 6.01 -19.45 -5.26
N LYS A 93 6.49 -20.38 -6.10
CA LYS A 93 6.67 -20.18 -7.55
C LYS A 93 7.58 -19.01 -7.90
N GLY A 94 8.58 -18.77 -7.05
CA GLY A 94 9.56 -17.71 -7.21
C GLY A 94 10.22 -17.38 -5.89
N ASP A 95 10.98 -16.30 -5.85
CA ASP A 95 11.77 -15.85 -4.71
C ASP A 95 11.71 -14.32 -4.58
N TRP A 96 11.89 -13.84 -3.35
CA TRP A 96 12.16 -12.42 -3.10
C TRP A 96 13.52 -12.03 -3.72
N LEU A 97 13.69 -10.77 -4.09
CA LEU A 97 14.92 -10.28 -4.73
C LEU A 97 16.12 -10.31 -3.77
N ASP A 98 15.89 -10.14 -2.47
CA ASP A 98 16.88 -10.18 -1.40
C ASP A 98 16.23 -10.50 -0.05
N ASP A 99 17.07 -10.68 0.98
CA ASP A 99 16.67 -10.89 2.37
C ASP A 99 16.94 -9.66 3.25
N GLN A 100 17.13 -8.50 2.64
CA GLN A 100 17.36 -7.25 3.38
C GLN A 100 16.10 -6.74 4.06
N PRO A 101 16.23 -5.89 5.10
CA PRO A 101 15.10 -5.20 5.70
C PRO A 101 14.29 -4.45 4.64
N TYR A 102 12.97 -4.55 4.74
CA TYR A 102 12.05 -3.98 3.76
C TYR A 102 10.86 -3.28 4.45
N TYR A 103 10.21 -2.39 3.73
CA TYR A 103 8.88 -1.89 4.08
C TYR A 103 7.80 -2.65 3.34
N VAL A 104 6.63 -2.73 3.99
CA VAL A 104 5.41 -3.28 3.41
C VAL A 104 4.41 -2.16 3.22
N ILE A 105 3.74 -2.14 2.07
CA ILE A 105 2.63 -1.23 1.80
C ILE A 105 1.35 -2.04 1.67
N HIS A 106 0.34 -1.68 2.46
CA HIS A 106 -0.96 -2.34 2.49
C HIS A 106 -2.10 -1.33 2.38
N ARG A 107 -3.29 -1.81 2.06
CA ARG A 107 -4.56 -1.10 2.14
C ARG A 107 -4.55 0.28 1.45
N VAL A 108 -3.94 0.34 0.27
CA VAL A 108 -3.96 1.56 -0.53
C VAL A 108 -5.36 1.80 -1.07
N ALA A 109 -5.93 2.94 -0.76
CA ALA A 109 -7.23 3.37 -1.25
C ALA A 109 -7.20 4.86 -1.62
N SER A 110 -7.85 5.23 -2.71
CA SER A 110 -7.89 6.62 -3.18
C SER A 110 -9.24 6.99 -3.76
N LEU A 111 -9.53 8.27 -3.77
CA LEU A 111 -10.69 8.83 -4.47
C LEU A 111 -10.67 8.46 -5.95
N GLU A 112 -11.84 8.41 -6.57
CA GLU A 112 -11.95 8.24 -8.03
C GLU A 112 -11.36 9.46 -8.75
N GLY A 113 -10.74 9.22 -9.91
CA GLY A 113 -10.13 10.30 -10.72
C GLY A 113 -8.77 10.80 -10.23
N VAL A 114 -8.29 10.33 -9.09
CA VAL A 114 -6.95 10.69 -8.60
C VAL A 114 -5.90 9.77 -9.19
N HIS A 115 -4.83 10.35 -9.74
CA HIS A 115 -3.73 9.62 -10.38
C HIS A 115 -2.40 9.85 -9.65
N GLY A 116 -1.43 8.96 -9.88
CA GLY A 116 -0.07 9.09 -9.34
C GLY A 116 0.09 8.73 -7.86
N VAL A 117 -0.96 8.30 -7.18
CA VAL A 117 -0.97 7.96 -5.75
C VAL A 117 0.12 6.96 -5.38
N MET A 118 0.25 5.85 -6.14
CA MET A 118 1.29 4.85 -5.87
C MET A 118 2.70 5.39 -6.02
N ALA A 119 2.94 6.27 -7.00
CA ALA A 119 4.25 6.89 -7.18
C ALA A 119 4.63 7.76 -5.97
N ASP A 120 3.69 8.56 -5.46
CA ASP A 120 3.92 9.39 -4.29
C ASP A 120 4.16 8.55 -3.02
N ILE A 121 3.38 7.48 -2.81
CA ILE A 121 3.55 6.56 -1.68
C ILE A 121 4.94 5.90 -1.72
N ILE A 122 5.35 5.40 -2.89
CA ILE A 122 6.64 4.74 -3.06
C ILE A 122 7.79 5.73 -2.85
N ASN A 123 7.70 6.94 -3.41
CA ASN A 123 8.69 7.98 -3.22
C ASN A 123 8.81 8.37 -1.74
N TYR A 124 7.69 8.49 -1.05
CA TYR A 124 7.68 8.73 0.40
C TYR A 124 8.38 7.61 1.17
N CYS A 125 7.97 6.35 0.95
CA CYS A 125 8.52 5.21 1.66
C CYS A 125 10.00 4.98 1.34
N SER A 126 10.46 5.25 0.12
CA SER A 126 11.87 5.10 -0.28
C SER A 126 12.85 6.00 0.48
N ALA A 127 12.35 7.02 1.18
CA ALA A 127 13.18 7.83 2.08
C ALA A 127 13.59 7.05 3.35
N PHE A 128 12.84 6.04 3.74
CA PHE A 128 13.02 5.28 4.98
C PHE A 128 13.54 3.86 4.78
N THR A 129 13.52 3.35 3.55
CA THR A 129 13.94 1.98 3.24
C THR A 129 14.62 1.91 1.87
N SER A 130 15.47 0.89 1.69
CA SER A 130 16.04 0.54 0.38
C SER A 130 15.24 -0.55 -0.34
N SER A 131 14.21 -1.11 0.30
CA SER A 131 13.43 -2.20 -0.27
C SER A 131 11.95 -2.10 0.14
N ILE A 132 11.06 -2.30 -0.82
CA ILE A 132 9.59 -2.32 -0.59
C ILE A 132 9.04 -3.60 -1.17
N ARG A 133 8.21 -4.31 -0.38
CA ARG A 133 7.42 -5.47 -0.80
C ARG A 133 5.94 -5.14 -0.75
N ILE A 134 5.21 -5.55 -1.79
CA ILE A 134 3.77 -5.31 -1.94
C ILE A 134 3.14 -6.58 -2.51
N ASP A 135 1.95 -6.90 -2.06
CA ASP A 135 1.11 -7.92 -2.67
C ASP A 135 -0.21 -7.34 -3.20
N THR A 136 -0.77 -8.01 -4.20
CA THR A 136 -2.09 -7.67 -4.74
C THR A 136 -2.79 -8.91 -5.29
N HIS A 137 -4.12 -8.85 -5.41
CA HIS A 137 -4.89 -9.93 -5.99
C HIS A 137 -4.68 -10.04 -7.51
N ALA A 138 -4.80 -11.24 -8.06
CA ALA A 138 -4.67 -11.48 -9.49
C ALA A 138 -5.68 -10.68 -10.34
N ASP A 139 -6.85 -10.36 -9.81
CA ASP A 139 -7.87 -9.56 -10.46
C ASP A 139 -7.56 -8.05 -10.45
N ASN A 140 -6.62 -7.60 -9.59
CA ASN A 140 -6.26 -6.19 -9.50
C ASN A 140 -5.25 -5.80 -10.59
N ARG A 141 -5.68 -5.88 -11.83
CA ARG A 141 -4.84 -5.55 -12.99
C ARG A 141 -4.31 -4.11 -12.99
N PRO A 142 -5.09 -3.09 -12.59
CA PRO A 142 -4.57 -1.72 -12.48
C PRO A 142 -3.40 -1.59 -11.52
N MET A 143 -3.45 -2.25 -10.35
CA MET A 143 -2.34 -2.24 -9.39
C MET A 143 -1.11 -2.95 -9.96
N GLN A 144 -1.26 -4.14 -10.55
CA GLN A 144 -0.17 -4.86 -11.17
C GLN A 144 0.55 -4.01 -12.24
N ALA A 145 -0.21 -3.41 -13.15
CA ALA A 145 0.34 -2.52 -14.19
C ALA A 145 1.07 -1.30 -13.58
N SER A 146 0.53 -0.73 -12.50
CA SER A 146 1.14 0.38 -11.79
C SER A 146 2.46 -0.03 -11.14
N LEU A 147 2.51 -1.17 -10.46
CA LEU A 147 3.72 -1.68 -9.81
C LEU A 147 4.84 -1.94 -10.83
N ILE A 148 4.53 -2.62 -11.94
CA ILE A 148 5.51 -2.87 -13.01
C ILE A 148 6.05 -1.56 -13.57
N ARG A 149 5.18 -0.60 -13.89
CA ARG A 149 5.60 0.73 -14.40
C ARG A 149 6.47 1.48 -13.39
N LEU A 150 6.26 1.26 -12.09
CA LEU A 150 7.03 1.86 -11.02
C LEU A 150 8.29 1.05 -10.63
N GLY A 151 8.68 0.07 -11.45
CA GLY A 151 9.93 -0.67 -11.31
C GLY A 151 9.90 -1.81 -10.31
N PHE A 152 8.71 -2.27 -9.89
CA PHE A 152 8.60 -3.50 -9.11
C PHE A 152 8.75 -4.73 -10.00
N VAL A 153 9.38 -5.75 -9.44
CA VAL A 153 9.55 -7.06 -10.06
C VAL A 153 8.55 -8.03 -9.44
N TYR A 154 7.88 -8.82 -10.26
CA TYR A 154 7.07 -9.93 -9.79
C TYR A 154 7.98 -11.02 -9.21
N CYS A 155 7.72 -11.41 -7.98
CA CYS A 155 8.57 -12.34 -7.23
C CYS A 155 7.96 -13.72 -7.05
N GLY A 156 6.64 -13.86 -7.14
CA GLY A 156 5.97 -15.13 -6.91
C GLY A 156 4.60 -14.96 -6.26
N ILE A 157 4.16 -15.99 -5.54
CA ILE A 157 2.86 -16.06 -4.88
C ILE A 157 3.05 -16.17 -3.38
N ILE A 158 2.29 -15.38 -2.62
CA ILE A 158 2.11 -15.54 -1.17
C ILE A 158 0.66 -15.91 -0.86
N TYR A 159 0.41 -16.41 0.31
CA TYR A 159 -0.93 -16.69 0.81
C TYR A 159 -1.19 -15.83 2.05
N VAL A 160 -2.35 -15.16 2.05
CA VAL A 160 -2.78 -14.38 3.21
C VAL A 160 -3.49 -15.30 4.22
N GLU A 161 -3.77 -14.77 5.41
CA GLU A 161 -4.24 -15.55 6.55
C GLU A 161 -5.49 -16.42 6.27
N ASN A 162 -6.40 -15.96 5.42
CA ASN A 162 -7.59 -16.72 5.01
C ASN A 162 -7.33 -17.77 3.92
N GLY A 163 -6.07 -17.94 3.48
CA GLY A 163 -5.67 -18.89 2.45
C GLY A 163 -5.74 -18.37 1.01
N ASP A 164 -6.17 -17.14 0.81
CA ASP A 164 -6.21 -16.55 -0.54
C ASP A 164 -4.80 -16.26 -1.07
N SER A 165 -4.59 -16.57 -2.34
CA SER A 165 -3.33 -16.25 -3.01
C SER A 165 -3.24 -14.78 -3.39
N ARG A 166 -2.02 -14.26 -3.33
CA ARG A 166 -1.66 -12.91 -3.79
C ARG A 166 -0.41 -12.97 -4.66
N LEU A 167 -0.34 -12.10 -5.64
CA LEU A 167 0.85 -11.87 -6.44
C LEU A 167 1.78 -10.96 -5.65
N ALA A 168 3.01 -11.39 -5.44
CA ALA A 168 4.02 -10.71 -4.65
C ALA A 168 4.99 -9.94 -5.55
N PHE A 169 5.29 -8.71 -5.17
CA PHE A 169 6.17 -7.80 -5.90
C PHE A 169 7.19 -7.18 -4.94
N GLN A 170 8.41 -6.95 -5.42
CA GLN A 170 9.46 -6.24 -4.69
C GLN A 170 10.17 -5.23 -5.57
N ARG A 171 10.55 -4.12 -4.98
CA ARG A 171 11.46 -3.15 -5.58
C ARG A 171 12.59 -2.84 -4.59
N VAL A 172 13.84 -2.88 -5.10
CA VAL A 172 15.05 -2.45 -4.40
C VAL A 172 15.50 -1.12 -5.03
N PHE A 173 15.95 -0.15 -4.21
CA PHE A 173 16.28 1.22 -4.63
C PHE A 173 17.79 1.47 -4.61
#